data_e88969783c28dfcaef2e385397564a38
#
_entry.id   e88969783c28dfcaef2e385397564a38
#
_cell.length_a   1.000
_cell.length_b   1.000
_cell.length_c   1.000
_cell.angle_alpha   90.00
_cell.angle_beta   90.00
_cell.angle_gamma   90.00
#
_symmetry.space_group_name_H-M   'P 1'
#
loop_
_entity.id
_entity.type
_entity.pdbx_description
1 polymer ?
#
loop_
_entity_poly.entity_id
_entity_poly.type
_entity_poly.pdbx_seq_one_letter_code
_entity_poly.pdbx_strand_id
1 'polypeptide(L)'
;MSDAAIEFGPQDHTYLHLDTHSSPMHWAMLLKLGDGAGLDLAAVRERVAQRAERYDLFRTGIIGGRWRRPRVVQVDEIDPAAQVAAASYVDDAELHAQIGTLMGTHLERGRPFWHLTLFTPADSMASGGQYLLLRVHHSLSDGIAGAAFSALLADADDDGLAEFDRFATSPRFHISGIDPEALATAKASFGTAWEAGKEARQWPKLTNAGKREAVWHSVSTRDLRRAAKREGASVHEFLLAAVGAAVSTVPPADASSNIRVTLPVTLDKDFRHTGNAVAVSLLNLAGNRNSIADQLPAIHAQLETIEAERPELYLAAADDAPRAPWPIFRLLSGMSMKRMSPDIHVGVNPGFTRVRTVLGAPIEDLTALSPLVGYSFSVTILILGTRTSFGVVYDGEALPGYGPRFVEAFDAVLSGASSTV
;
A
#
# COMPACT_ATOMS: atom_id res chain seq x y z
N MET A 1 -19.31 -5.39 22.77
CA MET A 1 -18.16 -4.58 22.29
C MET A 1 -17.62 -3.80 23.47
N SER A 2 -16.43 -4.13 23.91
CA SER A 2 -15.68 -3.40 24.94
C SER A 2 -14.85 -2.26 24.31
N ASP A 3 -14.36 -1.34 25.15
CA ASP A 3 -13.30 -0.43 24.71
C ASP A 3 -12.07 -1.26 24.35
N ALA A 4 -11.43 -0.96 23.21
CA ALA A 4 -10.32 -1.76 22.74
C ALA A 4 -9.09 -1.60 23.64
N ALA A 5 -8.37 -2.70 23.83
CA ALA A 5 -7.05 -2.67 24.48
C ALA A 5 -5.99 -1.93 23.62
N ILE A 6 -6.27 -1.74 22.33
CA ILE A 6 -5.36 -1.07 21.38
C ILE A 6 -5.67 0.43 21.36
N GLU A 7 -4.71 1.24 21.76
CA GLU A 7 -4.75 2.71 21.59
C GLU A 7 -4.10 3.11 20.28
N PHE A 8 -4.80 3.91 19.47
CA PHE A 8 -4.27 4.43 18.24
C PHE A 8 -3.33 5.60 18.47
N GLY A 9 -2.17 5.52 17.83
CA GLY A 9 -1.21 6.61 17.77
C GLY A 9 -1.64 7.74 16.80
N PRO A 10 -0.90 8.85 16.76
CA PRO A 10 -1.14 9.95 15.85
C PRO A 10 -1.23 9.57 14.38
N GLN A 11 -0.27 8.76 13.89
CA GLN A 11 -0.27 8.28 12.50
C GLN A 11 -1.48 7.41 12.17
N ASP A 12 -1.90 6.55 13.10
CA ASP A 12 -3.10 5.72 12.90
C ASP A 12 -4.35 6.57 12.69
N HIS A 13 -4.45 7.66 13.47
CA HIS A 13 -5.55 8.62 13.33
C HIS A 13 -5.51 9.39 12.01
N THR A 14 -4.33 9.64 11.43
CA THR A 14 -4.20 10.31 10.14
C THR A 14 -4.95 9.56 9.05
N TYR A 15 -4.84 8.24 8.99
CA TYR A 15 -5.58 7.43 8.04
C TYR A 15 -7.10 7.43 8.27
N LEU A 16 -7.56 7.66 9.50
CA LEU A 16 -9.00 7.87 9.76
C LEU A 16 -9.49 9.24 9.28
N HIS A 17 -8.62 10.26 9.29
CA HIS A 17 -8.96 11.58 8.75
C HIS A 17 -9.07 11.56 7.24
N LEU A 18 -8.18 10.81 6.60
CA LEU A 18 -8.10 10.69 5.15
C LEU A 18 -9.17 9.75 4.58
N ASP A 19 -9.80 8.92 5.42
CA ASP A 19 -10.90 8.03 5.03
C ASP A 19 -12.15 8.87 4.73
N THR A 20 -12.35 9.20 3.45
CA THR A 20 -13.46 10.00 2.95
C THR A 20 -14.34 9.19 2.03
N HIS A 21 -15.54 9.68 1.70
CA HIS A 21 -16.47 8.98 0.81
C HIS A 21 -15.83 8.54 -0.52
N SER A 22 -14.94 9.35 -1.08
CA SER A 22 -14.27 9.06 -2.35
C SER A 22 -12.89 8.42 -2.21
N SER A 23 -12.41 8.21 -0.98
CA SER A 23 -11.06 7.66 -0.72
C SER A 23 -11.10 6.68 0.45
N PRO A 24 -11.54 5.43 0.20
CA PRO A 24 -11.42 4.37 1.20
C PRO A 24 -9.95 4.16 1.59
N MET A 25 -9.68 4.17 2.89
CA MET A 25 -8.31 4.09 3.41
C MET A 25 -7.94 2.67 3.85
N HIS A 26 -8.06 1.71 2.97
CA HIS A 26 -7.54 0.37 3.19
C HIS A 26 -6.49 0.00 2.13
N TRP A 27 -5.44 -0.65 2.58
CA TRP A 27 -4.54 -1.37 1.70
C TRP A 27 -5.03 -2.81 1.52
N ALA A 28 -4.51 -3.52 0.54
CA ALA A 28 -4.82 -4.93 0.36
C ALA A 28 -3.59 -5.76 0.03
N MET A 29 -3.66 -7.04 0.41
CA MET A 29 -2.78 -8.11 -0.08
C MET A 29 -3.60 -9.07 -0.92
N LEU A 30 -3.15 -9.27 -2.16
CA LEU A 30 -3.70 -10.26 -3.09
C LEU A 30 -2.73 -11.44 -3.16
N LEU A 31 -3.19 -12.60 -2.71
CA LEU A 31 -2.45 -13.85 -2.78
C LEU A 31 -2.98 -14.66 -3.96
N LYS A 32 -2.10 -15.01 -4.89
CA LYS A 32 -2.39 -16.02 -5.92
C LYS A 32 -2.02 -17.39 -5.36
N LEU A 33 -2.95 -18.33 -5.38
CA LEU A 33 -2.72 -19.70 -4.93
C LEU A 33 -2.34 -20.58 -6.10
N GLY A 34 -1.54 -21.61 -5.83
CA GLY A 34 -1.07 -22.55 -6.84
C GLY A 34 -2.20 -23.35 -7.47
N ASP A 35 -1.96 -23.79 -8.69
CA ASP A 35 -2.91 -24.60 -9.45
C ASP A 35 -3.32 -25.86 -8.69
N GLY A 36 -4.62 -26.15 -8.69
CA GLY A 36 -5.20 -27.28 -7.95
C GLY A 36 -5.49 -27.00 -6.47
N ALA A 37 -5.22 -25.79 -5.99
CA ALA A 37 -5.70 -25.35 -4.69
C ALA A 37 -7.23 -25.27 -4.74
N GLY A 38 -7.90 -26.21 -4.13
CA GLY A 38 -9.36 -26.21 -3.96
C GLY A 38 -9.72 -25.71 -2.57
N LEU A 39 -9.39 -24.44 -2.23
CA LEU A 39 -9.78 -23.90 -0.93
C LEU A 39 -11.32 -23.81 -0.86
N ASP A 40 -11.84 -24.43 0.19
CA ASP A 40 -13.24 -24.30 0.54
C ASP A 40 -13.46 -23.06 1.43
N LEU A 41 -14.52 -22.30 1.15
CA LEU A 41 -14.88 -21.10 1.92
C LEU A 41 -15.09 -21.41 3.41
N ALA A 42 -15.68 -22.56 3.74
CA ALA A 42 -15.90 -22.96 5.13
C ALA A 42 -14.56 -23.18 5.86
N ALA A 43 -13.61 -23.84 5.21
CA ALA A 43 -12.26 -24.04 5.76
C ALA A 43 -11.50 -22.72 5.97
N VAL A 44 -11.64 -21.76 5.04
CA VAL A 44 -11.06 -20.42 5.20
C VAL A 44 -11.69 -19.69 6.38
N ARG A 45 -13.02 -19.74 6.52
CA ARG A 45 -13.76 -19.13 7.63
C ARG A 45 -13.36 -19.73 8.99
N GLU A 46 -13.25 -21.05 9.05
CA GLU A 46 -12.81 -21.74 10.27
C GLU A 46 -11.38 -21.34 10.66
N ARG A 47 -10.43 -21.32 9.71
CA ARG A 47 -9.05 -20.88 9.94
C ARG A 47 -9.01 -19.45 10.47
N VAL A 48 -9.73 -18.54 9.85
CA VAL A 48 -9.78 -17.14 10.25
C VAL A 48 -10.39 -16.97 11.65
N ALA A 49 -11.46 -17.72 11.99
CA ALA A 49 -12.05 -17.71 13.31
C ALA A 49 -11.04 -18.15 14.39
N GLN A 50 -10.38 -19.27 14.17
CA GLN A 50 -9.36 -19.79 15.10
C GLN A 50 -8.20 -18.79 15.30
N ARG A 51 -7.75 -18.13 14.23
CA ARG A 51 -6.61 -17.21 14.28
C ARG A 51 -6.97 -15.83 14.85
N ALA A 52 -8.21 -15.39 14.69
CA ALA A 52 -8.65 -14.08 15.18
C ALA A 52 -8.64 -13.98 16.72
N GLU A 53 -8.71 -15.10 17.42
CA GLU A 53 -8.60 -15.11 18.88
C GLU A 53 -7.18 -14.80 19.37
N ARG A 54 -6.16 -15.05 18.53
CA ARG A 54 -4.76 -14.92 18.93
C ARG A 54 -4.36 -13.48 19.25
N TYR A 55 -4.89 -12.49 18.49
CA TYR A 55 -4.51 -11.09 18.66
C TYR A 55 -5.71 -10.17 18.70
N ASP A 56 -5.68 -9.22 19.63
CA ASP A 56 -6.68 -8.15 19.72
C ASP A 56 -6.78 -7.34 18.42
N LEU A 57 -5.67 -7.22 17.69
CA LEU A 57 -5.61 -6.55 16.40
C LEU A 57 -6.66 -7.08 15.41
N PHE A 58 -6.89 -8.40 15.37
CA PHE A 58 -7.85 -9.02 14.45
C PHE A 58 -9.31 -8.82 14.87
N ARG A 59 -9.56 -8.42 16.10
CA ARG A 59 -10.89 -8.14 16.65
C ARG A 59 -11.15 -6.64 16.80
N THR A 60 -10.21 -5.81 16.35
CA THR A 60 -10.29 -4.36 16.46
C THR A 60 -11.11 -3.76 15.32
N GLY A 61 -12.13 -2.99 15.68
CA GLY A 61 -12.98 -2.24 14.79
C GLY A 61 -13.05 -0.76 15.18
N ILE A 62 -13.80 0.00 14.39
CA ILE A 62 -13.95 1.44 14.57
C ILE A 62 -15.42 1.82 14.46
N ILE A 63 -15.89 2.66 15.38
CA ILE A 63 -17.26 3.21 15.35
C ILE A 63 -17.25 4.73 15.32
N GLY A 64 -18.29 5.32 14.77
CA GLY A 64 -18.43 6.78 14.69
C GLY A 64 -17.58 7.41 13.58
N GLY A 65 -17.16 8.66 13.78
CA GLY A 65 -16.19 9.35 12.90
C GLY A 65 -16.75 10.41 11.95
N ARG A 66 -18.08 10.63 11.91
CA ARG A 66 -18.65 11.71 11.07
C ARG A 66 -18.43 13.11 11.67
N TRP A 67 -18.80 13.27 12.93
CA TRP A 67 -18.76 14.56 13.64
C TRP A 67 -17.86 14.53 14.89
N ARG A 68 -17.58 13.35 15.41
CA ARG A 68 -16.72 13.12 16.57
C ARG A 68 -15.56 12.21 16.18
N ARG A 69 -14.47 12.27 16.96
CA ARG A 69 -13.35 11.34 16.77
C ARG A 69 -13.89 9.90 16.78
N PRO A 70 -13.49 9.07 15.81
CA PRO A 70 -13.82 7.66 15.82
C PRO A 70 -13.33 7.01 17.11
N ARG A 71 -14.10 6.07 17.61
CA ARG A 71 -13.68 5.24 18.77
C ARG A 71 -13.22 3.90 18.26
N VAL A 72 -12.08 3.48 18.76
CA VAL A 72 -11.57 2.12 18.59
C VAL A 72 -12.36 1.20 19.53
N VAL A 73 -12.83 0.09 19.01
CA VAL A 73 -13.62 -0.89 19.75
C VAL A 73 -13.09 -2.28 19.48
N GLN A 74 -13.28 -3.18 20.42
CA GLN A 74 -12.99 -4.59 20.26
C GLN A 74 -14.28 -5.38 20.23
N VAL A 75 -14.41 -6.27 19.26
CA VAL A 75 -15.48 -7.28 19.28
C VAL A 75 -15.02 -8.47 20.11
N ASP A 76 -15.94 -9.07 20.85
CA ASP A 76 -15.62 -10.23 21.69
C ASP A 76 -15.27 -11.44 20.82
N GLU A 77 -16.05 -11.65 19.75
CA GLU A 77 -15.84 -12.68 18.73
C GLU A 77 -16.04 -12.08 17.33
N ILE A 78 -15.34 -12.60 16.35
CA ILE A 78 -15.60 -12.24 14.95
C ILE A 78 -16.79 -13.05 14.41
N ASP A 79 -17.51 -12.46 13.46
CA ASP A 79 -18.44 -13.20 12.60
C ASP A 79 -17.70 -13.60 11.31
N PRO A 80 -17.25 -14.87 11.16
CA PRO A 80 -16.49 -15.28 9.98
C PRO A 80 -17.27 -15.14 8.68
N ALA A 81 -18.61 -15.25 8.72
CA ALA A 81 -19.45 -15.10 7.53
C ALA A 81 -19.50 -13.64 7.05
N ALA A 82 -19.38 -12.68 7.98
CA ALA A 82 -19.32 -11.27 7.67
C ALA A 82 -17.91 -10.78 7.30
N GLN A 83 -16.87 -11.45 7.79
CA GLN A 83 -15.47 -11.06 7.54
C GLN A 83 -14.86 -11.76 6.33
N VAL A 84 -15.43 -12.90 5.89
CA VAL A 84 -14.90 -13.70 4.79
C VAL A 84 -16.01 -13.97 3.77
N ALA A 85 -15.90 -13.36 2.61
CA ALA A 85 -16.79 -13.54 1.47
C ALA A 85 -16.16 -14.45 0.41
N ALA A 86 -16.99 -14.97 -0.51
CA ALA A 86 -16.55 -15.60 -1.75
C ALA A 86 -17.07 -14.83 -2.95
N ALA A 87 -16.32 -14.86 -4.03
CA ALA A 87 -16.71 -14.36 -5.34
C ALA A 87 -16.21 -15.31 -6.42
N SER A 88 -16.92 -15.38 -7.55
CA SER A 88 -16.44 -16.08 -8.73
C SER A 88 -16.04 -15.11 -9.83
N TYR A 89 -15.19 -15.54 -10.73
CA TYR A 89 -14.78 -14.77 -11.90
C TYR A 89 -14.62 -15.69 -13.11
N VAL A 90 -14.87 -15.17 -14.31
CA VAL A 90 -14.78 -15.95 -15.56
C VAL A 90 -13.44 -15.74 -16.27
N ASP A 91 -12.82 -14.56 -16.10
CA ASP A 91 -11.53 -14.21 -16.71
C ASP A 91 -10.78 -13.17 -15.87
N ASP A 92 -9.55 -12.89 -16.25
CA ASP A 92 -8.71 -11.91 -15.56
C ASP A 92 -9.29 -10.49 -15.60
N ALA A 93 -10.01 -10.13 -16.65
CA ALA A 93 -10.62 -8.80 -16.77
C ALA A 93 -11.72 -8.61 -15.72
N GLU A 94 -12.56 -9.62 -15.51
CA GLU A 94 -13.57 -9.60 -14.46
C GLU A 94 -12.93 -9.61 -13.07
N LEU A 95 -11.90 -10.41 -12.84
CA LEU A 95 -11.15 -10.43 -11.58
C LEU A 95 -10.57 -9.04 -11.25
N HIS A 96 -9.93 -8.40 -12.24
CA HIS A 96 -9.41 -7.03 -12.08
C HIS A 96 -10.51 -6.02 -11.75
N ALA A 97 -11.66 -6.11 -12.43
CA ALA A 97 -12.80 -5.22 -12.20
C ALA A 97 -13.40 -5.42 -10.80
N GLN A 98 -13.55 -6.67 -10.34
CA GLN A 98 -14.07 -6.98 -9.01
C GLN A 98 -13.10 -6.48 -7.92
N ILE A 99 -11.80 -6.71 -8.05
CA ILE A 99 -10.79 -6.23 -7.11
C ILE A 99 -10.76 -4.69 -7.10
N GLY A 100 -10.80 -4.04 -8.25
CA GLY A 100 -10.92 -2.58 -8.35
C GLY A 100 -12.15 -2.05 -7.62
N THR A 101 -13.30 -2.69 -7.78
CA THR A 101 -14.53 -2.34 -7.06
C THR A 101 -14.35 -2.46 -5.55
N LEU A 102 -13.73 -3.54 -5.09
CA LEU A 102 -13.45 -3.72 -3.66
C LEU A 102 -12.47 -2.68 -3.13
N MET A 103 -11.47 -2.25 -3.91
CA MET A 103 -10.56 -1.17 -3.53
C MET A 103 -11.27 0.19 -3.43
N GLY A 104 -12.38 0.38 -4.14
CA GLY A 104 -13.27 1.55 -4.04
C GLY A 104 -14.35 1.45 -2.96
N THR A 105 -14.49 0.30 -2.29
CA THR A 105 -15.57 0.02 -1.33
C THR A 105 -15.06 0.08 0.10
N HIS A 106 -15.68 0.92 0.94
CA HIS A 106 -15.31 1.03 2.35
C HIS A 106 -15.48 -0.26 3.13
N LEU A 107 -14.63 -0.45 4.13
CA LEU A 107 -14.83 -1.47 5.16
C LEU A 107 -15.96 -1.03 6.11
N GLU A 108 -16.75 -2.00 6.58
CA GLU A 108 -17.90 -1.74 7.43
C GLU A 108 -17.47 -1.35 8.84
N ARG A 109 -17.99 -0.20 9.34
CA ARG A 109 -17.73 0.25 10.70
C ARG A 109 -18.51 -0.58 11.71
N GLY A 110 -17.94 -0.77 12.89
CA GLY A 110 -18.55 -1.59 13.94
C GLY A 110 -18.18 -3.07 13.86
N ARG A 111 -17.44 -3.47 12.83
CA ARG A 111 -16.83 -4.80 12.67
C ARG A 111 -15.30 -4.69 12.73
N PRO A 112 -14.57 -5.82 12.82
CA PRO A 112 -13.12 -5.81 12.62
C PRO A 112 -12.77 -5.10 11.31
N PHE A 113 -11.78 -4.21 11.37
CA PHE A 113 -11.53 -3.25 10.29
C PHE A 113 -10.62 -3.82 9.19
N TRP A 114 -10.92 -5.06 8.83
CA TRP A 114 -10.35 -5.80 7.72
C TRP A 114 -11.43 -6.72 7.09
N HIS A 115 -11.19 -7.21 5.89
CA HIS A 115 -12.09 -8.12 5.20
C HIS A 115 -11.31 -9.02 4.23
N LEU A 116 -11.71 -10.29 4.13
CA LEU A 116 -11.11 -11.28 3.23
C LEU A 116 -12.12 -11.68 2.15
N THR A 117 -11.66 -11.80 0.90
CA THR A 117 -12.48 -12.33 -0.20
C THR A 117 -11.73 -13.46 -0.88
N LEU A 118 -12.36 -14.65 -0.96
CA LEU A 118 -11.88 -15.79 -1.74
C LEU A 118 -12.48 -15.70 -3.16
N PHE A 119 -11.63 -15.56 -4.16
CA PHE A 119 -12.01 -15.61 -5.56
C PHE A 119 -11.75 -17.01 -6.12
N THR A 120 -12.74 -17.55 -6.82
CA THR A 120 -12.64 -18.87 -7.45
C THR A 120 -13.07 -18.76 -8.91
N PRO A 121 -12.34 -19.36 -9.86
CA PRO A 121 -12.80 -19.44 -11.24
C PRO A 121 -14.21 -20.04 -11.33
N ALA A 122 -15.07 -19.43 -12.13
CA ALA A 122 -16.45 -19.90 -12.34
C ALA A 122 -16.50 -21.26 -13.05
N ASP A 123 -15.52 -21.53 -13.90
CA ASP A 123 -15.32 -22.80 -14.58
C ASP A 123 -14.02 -23.45 -14.10
N SER A 124 -14.07 -24.71 -13.70
CA SER A 124 -12.89 -25.49 -13.30
C SER A 124 -11.87 -25.69 -14.44
N MET A 125 -12.29 -25.43 -15.69
CA MET A 125 -11.45 -25.48 -16.89
C MET A 125 -10.85 -24.09 -17.23
N ALA A 126 -11.25 -23.01 -16.53
CA ALA A 126 -10.67 -21.70 -16.72
C ALA A 126 -9.19 -21.70 -16.29
N SER A 127 -8.35 -21.11 -17.11
CA SER A 127 -6.91 -20.91 -16.82
C SER A 127 -6.72 -19.84 -15.75
N GLY A 128 -7.05 -20.14 -14.51
CA GLY A 128 -6.88 -19.21 -13.40
C GLY A 128 -6.89 -19.95 -12.07
N GLY A 129 -5.99 -19.60 -11.17
CA GLY A 129 -5.96 -20.13 -9.81
C GLY A 129 -6.96 -19.44 -8.89
N GLN A 130 -7.11 -19.91 -7.68
CA GLN A 130 -7.81 -19.17 -6.64
C GLN A 130 -6.99 -17.99 -6.16
N TYR A 131 -7.68 -16.92 -5.75
CA TYR A 131 -7.06 -15.76 -5.13
C TYR A 131 -7.70 -15.45 -3.78
N LEU A 132 -6.89 -14.95 -2.86
CA LEU A 132 -7.35 -14.38 -1.59
C LEU A 132 -7.00 -12.90 -1.57
N LEU A 133 -7.99 -12.04 -1.43
CA LEU A 133 -7.82 -10.60 -1.24
C LEU A 133 -8.10 -10.25 0.21
N LEU A 134 -7.06 -9.94 0.96
CA LEU A 134 -7.17 -9.39 2.31
C LEU A 134 -7.08 -7.88 2.26
N ARG A 135 -8.15 -7.18 2.63
CA ARG A 135 -8.21 -5.73 2.78
C ARG A 135 -8.12 -5.36 4.26
N VAL A 136 -7.27 -4.41 4.60
CA VAL A 136 -7.06 -3.95 5.98
C VAL A 136 -7.09 -2.43 6.00
N HIS A 137 -7.87 -1.84 6.90
CA HIS A 137 -7.87 -0.38 7.03
C HIS A 137 -6.52 0.12 7.51
N HIS A 138 -5.99 1.12 6.86
CA HIS A 138 -4.64 1.61 7.08
C HIS A 138 -4.40 2.13 8.51
N SER A 139 -5.46 2.53 9.24
CA SER A 139 -5.34 2.89 10.66
C SER A 139 -4.96 1.71 11.58
N LEU A 140 -5.15 0.47 11.15
CA LEU A 140 -4.72 -0.70 11.92
C LEU A 140 -3.22 -0.96 11.77
N SER A 141 -2.70 -0.78 10.56
CA SER A 141 -1.29 -1.05 10.26
C SER A 141 -0.86 -0.41 8.95
N ASP A 142 0.42 -0.09 8.83
CA ASP A 142 1.07 0.13 7.54
C ASP A 142 1.39 -1.20 6.84
N GLY A 143 2.04 -1.12 5.66
CA GLY A 143 2.39 -2.30 4.88
C GLY A 143 3.39 -3.25 5.58
N ILE A 144 4.24 -2.74 6.48
CA ILE A 144 5.22 -3.54 7.24
C ILE A 144 4.54 -4.24 8.41
N ALA A 145 3.84 -3.50 9.25
CA ALA A 145 3.07 -4.06 10.36
C ALA A 145 1.92 -4.95 9.87
N GLY A 146 1.49 -4.78 8.62
CA GLY A 146 0.54 -5.65 7.92
C GLY A 146 0.96 -7.12 7.84
N ALA A 147 2.25 -7.42 8.05
CA ALA A 147 2.74 -8.79 8.22
C ALA A 147 1.96 -9.58 9.26
N ALA A 148 1.50 -8.94 10.35
CA ALA A 148 0.68 -9.58 11.37
C ALA A 148 -0.58 -10.25 10.79
N PHE A 149 -1.20 -9.65 9.79
CA PHE A 149 -2.42 -10.18 9.17
C PHE A 149 -2.17 -11.47 8.38
N SER A 150 -0.92 -11.76 8.00
CA SER A 150 -0.57 -13.04 7.40
C SER A 150 -0.82 -14.21 8.37
N ALA A 151 -0.78 -13.97 9.67
CA ALA A 151 -1.08 -14.99 10.68
C ALA A 151 -2.53 -15.50 10.61
N LEU A 152 -3.47 -14.72 10.09
CA LEU A 152 -4.85 -15.16 9.85
C LEU A 152 -4.93 -16.35 8.89
N LEU A 153 -4.00 -16.44 7.95
CA LEU A 153 -4.06 -17.37 6.83
C LEU A 153 -2.94 -18.42 6.86
N ALA A 154 -1.79 -18.08 7.45
CA ALA A 154 -0.56 -18.88 7.39
C ALA A 154 -0.73 -20.30 7.92
N ASP A 155 -0.16 -21.27 7.20
CA ASP A 155 0.11 -22.60 7.72
C ASP A 155 1.40 -22.55 8.54
N ALA A 156 1.26 -22.22 9.80
CA ALA A 156 2.36 -22.14 10.74
C ALA A 156 1.92 -22.74 12.09
N ASP A 157 2.83 -23.39 12.77
CA ASP A 157 2.73 -23.73 14.17
C ASP A 157 2.91 -22.50 15.06
N ASP A 158 2.85 -22.66 16.36
CA ASP A 158 2.98 -21.54 17.30
C ASP A 158 4.34 -20.85 17.18
N ASP A 159 5.43 -21.58 16.93
CA ASP A 159 6.76 -21.00 16.74
C ASP A 159 6.83 -20.17 15.46
N GLY A 160 6.21 -20.66 14.36
CA GLY A 160 6.09 -19.91 13.12
C GLY A 160 5.24 -18.65 13.24
N LEU A 161 4.18 -18.70 14.06
CA LEU A 161 3.32 -17.55 14.34
C LEU A 161 3.99 -16.49 15.22
N ALA A 162 4.90 -16.90 16.13
CA ALA A 162 5.62 -15.97 17.00
C ALA A 162 6.44 -14.92 16.20
N GLU A 163 6.76 -15.18 14.94
CA GLU A 163 7.40 -14.19 14.08
C GLU A 163 6.49 -12.99 13.78
N PHE A 164 5.18 -13.20 13.81
CA PHE A 164 4.19 -12.15 13.59
C PHE A 164 3.83 -11.40 14.87
N ASP A 165 4.16 -11.96 16.05
CA ASP A 165 3.77 -11.41 17.35
C ASP A 165 4.26 -9.96 17.50
N ARG A 166 5.48 -9.65 17.08
CA ARG A 166 6.04 -8.28 17.14
C ARG A 166 5.20 -7.26 16.41
N PHE A 167 4.56 -7.64 15.29
CA PHE A 167 3.73 -6.75 14.48
C PHE A 167 2.28 -6.64 14.98
N ALA A 168 1.88 -7.51 15.90
CA ALA A 168 0.54 -7.56 16.46
C ALA A 168 0.46 -7.12 17.92
N THR A 169 1.54 -7.32 18.71
CA THR A 169 1.54 -7.15 20.16
C THR A 169 2.53 -6.12 20.68
N SER A 170 3.53 -5.70 19.89
CA SER A 170 4.45 -4.62 20.30
C SER A 170 3.68 -3.31 20.50
N PRO A 171 4.22 -2.35 21.29
CA PRO A 171 3.63 -1.02 21.39
C PRO A 171 3.46 -0.38 20.00
N ARG A 172 2.39 0.38 19.85
CA ARG A 172 2.21 1.17 18.63
C ARG A 172 3.31 2.20 18.51
N PHE A 173 3.79 2.39 17.29
CA PHE A 173 4.84 3.35 17.04
C PHE A 173 4.38 4.76 17.40
N HIS A 174 5.24 5.46 18.10
CA HIS A 174 5.05 6.85 18.44
C HIS A 174 6.38 7.59 18.27
N ILE A 175 6.39 8.59 17.42
CA ILE A 175 7.56 9.44 17.26
C ILE A 175 7.50 10.54 18.31
N SER A 176 8.56 10.66 19.11
CA SER A 176 8.69 11.71 20.13
C SER A 176 10.13 12.17 20.23
N GLY A 177 10.34 13.38 20.74
CA GLY A 177 11.68 13.89 21.02
C GLY A 177 12.54 14.11 19.76
N ILE A 178 11.92 14.49 18.63
CA ILE A 178 12.67 14.88 17.43
C ILE A 178 13.53 16.12 17.80
N ASP A 179 14.83 16.02 17.51
CA ASP A 179 15.73 17.13 17.70
C ASP A 179 15.28 18.37 16.92
N PRO A 180 15.22 19.57 17.54
CA PRO A 180 14.75 20.79 16.88
C PRO A 180 15.54 21.18 15.61
N GLU A 181 16.85 20.90 15.58
CA GLU A 181 17.71 21.17 14.42
C GLU A 181 17.40 20.19 13.28
N ALA A 182 17.25 18.89 13.60
CA ALA A 182 16.80 17.88 12.65
C ALA A 182 15.41 18.19 12.08
N LEU A 183 14.49 18.66 12.92
CA LEU A 183 13.15 19.06 12.46
C LEU A 183 13.19 20.31 11.56
N ALA A 184 14.06 21.28 11.86
CA ALA A 184 14.23 22.46 11.01
C ALA A 184 14.82 22.09 9.64
N THR A 185 15.81 21.20 9.61
CA THR A 185 16.40 20.64 8.38
C THR A 185 15.35 19.88 7.57
N ALA A 186 14.60 18.98 8.20
CA ALA A 186 13.52 18.22 7.57
C ALA A 186 12.45 19.13 6.95
N LYS A 187 12.06 20.20 7.66
CA LYS A 187 11.11 21.19 7.16
C LYS A 187 11.62 21.96 5.95
N ALA A 188 12.89 22.37 5.97
CA ALA A 188 13.50 23.08 4.85
C ALA A 188 13.60 22.17 3.62
N SER A 189 14.06 20.93 3.81
CA SER A 189 14.16 19.92 2.75
C SER A 189 12.81 19.57 2.15
N PHE A 190 11.80 19.32 2.97
CA PHE A 190 10.43 19.08 2.50
C PHE A 190 9.90 20.29 1.70
N GLY A 191 10.17 21.50 2.17
CA GLY A 191 9.82 22.75 1.48
C GLY A 191 10.47 22.86 0.10
N THR A 192 11.75 22.51 -0.02
CA THR A 192 12.49 22.50 -1.29
C THR A 192 11.90 21.51 -2.28
N ALA A 193 11.67 20.27 -1.85
CA ALA A 193 11.03 19.24 -2.68
C ALA A 193 9.60 19.62 -3.09
N TRP A 194 8.88 20.30 -2.18
CA TRP A 194 7.57 20.85 -2.45
C TRP A 194 7.59 21.94 -3.54
N GLU A 195 8.48 22.91 -3.43
CA GLU A 195 8.57 24.00 -4.43
C GLU A 195 9.00 23.47 -5.79
N ALA A 196 9.99 22.57 -5.85
CA ALA A 196 10.45 21.93 -7.08
C ALA A 196 9.32 21.20 -7.83
N GLY A 197 8.33 20.66 -7.12
CA GLY A 197 7.19 19.99 -7.72
C GLY A 197 6.02 20.90 -8.13
N LYS A 198 6.13 22.23 -7.97
CA LYS A 198 5.04 23.18 -8.32
C LYS A 198 4.96 23.56 -9.79
N GLU A 199 5.99 23.28 -10.56
CA GLU A 199 5.99 23.56 -11.99
C GLU A 199 4.80 22.89 -12.67
N ALA A 200 4.27 23.54 -13.71
CA ALA A 200 2.98 23.25 -14.31
C ALA A 200 2.70 21.74 -14.48
N ARG A 201 1.99 21.18 -13.53
CA ARG A 201 1.63 19.77 -13.49
C ARG A 201 0.27 19.57 -14.12
N GLN A 202 0.23 18.73 -15.11
CA GLN A 202 -0.99 18.37 -15.83
C GLN A 202 -1.37 16.91 -15.60
N TRP A 203 -0.97 16.33 -14.46
CA TRP A 203 -1.40 14.98 -14.09
C TRP A 203 -2.88 14.97 -13.72
N PRO A 204 -3.69 14.00 -14.24
CA PRO A 204 -5.10 13.88 -13.91
C PRO A 204 -5.32 13.73 -12.42
N LYS A 205 -6.22 14.52 -11.83
CA LYS A 205 -6.46 14.52 -10.38
C LYS A 205 -7.44 13.44 -9.98
N LEU A 206 -7.29 12.96 -8.74
CA LEU A 206 -8.23 12.05 -8.12
C LEU A 206 -9.65 12.64 -8.15
N THR A 207 -10.60 11.88 -8.70
CA THR A 207 -12.01 12.28 -8.77
C THR A 207 -12.77 11.92 -7.50
N ASN A 208 -13.99 12.43 -7.37
CA ASN A 208 -14.88 12.07 -6.28
C ASN A 208 -15.80 10.88 -6.61
N ALA A 209 -15.68 10.28 -7.78
CA ALA A 209 -16.53 9.17 -8.21
C ALA A 209 -16.31 7.87 -7.43
N GLY A 210 -15.15 7.74 -6.79
CA GLY A 210 -14.81 6.53 -6.04
C GLY A 210 -14.51 5.31 -6.92
N LYS A 211 -14.53 5.45 -8.27
CA LYS A 211 -14.21 4.37 -9.19
C LYS A 211 -12.73 4.02 -9.09
N ARG A 212 -12.43 2.80 -8.64
CA ARG A 212 -11.06 2.26 -8.61
C ARG A 212 -10.95 1.12 -9.60
N GLU A 213 -9.80 1.08 -10.25
CA GLU A 213 -9.37 -0.02 -11.09
C GLU A 213 -8.04 -0.56 -10.55
N ALA A 214 -7.81 -1.86 -10.68
CA ALA A 214 -6.60 -2.50 -10.18
C ALA A 214 -6.06 -3.47 -11.22
N VAL A 215 -4.74 -3.43 -11.40
CA VAL A 215 -4.00 -4.40 -12.20
C VAL A 215 -2.71 -4.76 -11.46
N TRP A 216 -2.15 -5.90 -11.77
CA TRP A 216 -0.88 -6.32 -11.16
C TRP A 216 -0.04 -7.13 -12.14
N HIS A 217 1.25 -7.17 -11.84
CA HIS A 217 2.24 -7.90 -12.61
C HIS A 217 3.36 -8.39 -11.67
N SER A 218 4.09 -9.41 -12.05
CA SER A 218 5.23 -9.88 -11.26
C SER A 218 6.37 -10.36 -12.13
N VAL A 219 7.59 -10.11 -11.67
CA VAL A 219 8.83 -10.47 -12.36
C VAL A 219 9.76 -11.28 -11.44
N SER A 220 10.78 -11.90 -12.04
CA SER A 220 11.83 -12.57 -11.29
C SER A 220 12.66 -11.58 -10.47
N THR A 221 12.70 -11.74 -9.14
CA THR A 221 13.56 -10.91 -8.27
C THR A 221 15.04 -11.03 -8.64
N ARG A 222 15.48 -12.20 -9.07
CA ARG A 222 16.87 -12.43 -9.50
C ARG A 222 17.21 -11.60 -10.73
N ASP A 223 16.32 -11.57 -11.73
CA ASP A 223 16.58 -10.86 -12.97
C ASP A 223 16.50 -9.34 -12.76
N LEU A 224 15.58 -8.89 -11.91
CA LEU A 224 15.50 -7.51 -11.44
C LEU A 224 16.80 -7.06 -10.76
N ARG A 225 17.32 -7.85 -9.81
CA ARG A 225 18.59 -7.54 -9.13
C ARG A 225 19.79 -7.50 -10.09
N ARG A 226 19.80 -8.36 -11.11
CA ARG A 226 20.84 -8.34 -12.15
C ARG A 226 20.73 -7.07 -12.99
N ALA A 227 19.52 -6.68 -13.37
CA ALA A 227 19.27 -5.44 -14.12
C ALA A 227 19.74 -4.22 -13.32
N ALA A 228 19.31 -4.08 -12.07
CA ALA A 228 19.74 -2.98 -11.20
C ALA A 228 21.28 -2.92 -11.06
N LYS A 229 21.93 -4.07 -10.87
CA LYS A 229 23.39 -4.13 -10.77
C LYS A 229 24.10 -3.68 -12.07
N ARG A 230 23.53 -3.98 -13.26
CA ARG A 230 24.12 -3.52 -14.54
C ARG A 230 24.06 -2.01 -14.68
N GLU A 231 22.97 -1.40 -14.20
CA GLU A 231 22.81 0.06 -14.17
C GLU A 231 23.60 0.74 -13.03
N GLY A 232 24.31 -0.02 -12.20
CA GLY A 232 25.06 0.51 -11.05
C GLY A 232 24.17 1.05 -9.93
N ALA A 233 22.89 0.65 -9.89
CA ALA A 233 21.89 1.17 -8.97
C ALA A 233 21.50 0.14 -7.90
N SER A 234 21.01 0.63 -6.77
CA SER A 234 20.25 -0.20 -5.83
C SER A 234 18.95 -0.67 -6.48
N VAL A 235 18.36 -1.76 -5.96
CA VAL A 235 17.05 -2.23 -6.45
C VAL A 235 15.98 -1.17 -6.26
N HIS A 236 16.05 -0.40 -5.17
CA HIS A 236 15.10 0.68 -4.89
C HIS A 236 15.18 1.80 -5.93
N GLU A 237 16.37 2.32 -6.21
CA GLU A 237 16.61 3.34 -7.24
C GLU A 237 16.18 2.87 -8.62
N PHE A 238 16.57 1.64 -8.96
CA PHE A 238 16.22 1.03 -10.24
C PHE A 238 14.71 0.93 -10.45
N LEU A 239 13.95 0.53 -9.43
CA LEU A 239 12.50 0.42 -9.49
C LEU A 239 11.83 1.78 -9.62
N LEU A 240 12.29 2.79 -8.89
CA LEU A 240 11.79 4.16 -9.04
C LEU A 240 12.08 4.71 -10.43
N ALA A 241 13.26 4.45 -10.98
CA ALA A 241 13.64 4.84 -12.33
C ALA A 241 12.80 4.12 -13.40
N ALA A 242 12.52 2.83 -13.20
CA ALA A 242 11.66 2.05 -14.09
C ALA A 242 10.21 2.58 -14.10
N VAL A 243 9.66 2.95 -12.93
CA VAL A 243 8.34 3.60 -12.85
C VAL A 243 8.35 4.93 -13.60
N GLY A 244 9.38 5.77 -13.38
CA GLY A 244 9.52 7.05 -14.10
C GLY A 244 9.61 6.89 -15.60
N ALA A 245 10.41 5.94 -16.08
CA ALA A 245 10.56 5.63 -17.50
C ALA A 245 9.25 5.10 -18.12
N ALA A 246 8.54 4.21 -17.42
CA ALA A 246 7.27 3.67 -17.90
C ALA A 246 6.18 4.77 -17.99
N VAL A 247 6.05 5.61 -16.97
CA VAL A 247 5.12 6.75 -17.00
C VAL A 247 5.45 7.72 -18.13
N SER A 248 6.75 7.96 -18.38
CA SER A 248 7.20 8.82 -19.48
C SER A 248 6.94 8.21 -20.86
N THR A 249 6.91 6.87 -20.98
CA THR A 249 6.62 6.15 -22.22
C THR A 249 5.13 6.20 -22.59
N VAL A 250 4.26 6.15 -21.58
CA VAL A 250 2.80 6.20 -21.76
C VAL A 250 2.19 7.32 -20.90
N PRO A 251 2.57 8.58 -21.12
CA PRO A 251 2.06 9.67 -20.30
C PRO A 251 0.53 9.77 -20.45
N PRO A 252 -0.19 10.12 -19.38
CA PRO A 252 -1.56 10.60 -19.54
C PRO A 252 -1.56 11.83 -20.45
N ALA A 253 -2.72 12.13 -21.06
CA ALA A 253 -2.84 13.33 -21.90
C ALA A 253 -2.33 14.56 -21.14
N ASP A 254 -1.47 15.33 -21.78
CA ASP A 254 -0.89 16.58 -21.26
C ASP A 254 -0.01 16.42 -19.99
N ALA A 255 0.59 15.25 -19.75
CA ALA A 255 1.51 15.07 -18.63
C ALA A 255 2.68 16.05 -18.70
N SER A 256 3.01 16.66 -17.56
CA SER A 256 4.12 17.60 -17.45
C SER A 256 5.49 16.91 -17.47
N SER A 257 6.54 17.70 -17.68
CA SER A 257 7.92 17.24 -17.58
C SER A 257 8.36 16.87 -16.15
N ASN A 258 7.53 17.11 -15.14
CA ASN A 258 7.80 16.85 -13.75
C ASN A 258 6.60 16.18 -13.07
N ILE A 259 6.81 14.99 -12.48
CA ILE A 259 5.78 14.18 -11.84
C ILE A 259 6.11 14.09 -10.36
N ARG A 260 5.22 14.62 -9.51
CA ARG A 260 5.41 14.55 -8.06
C ARG A 260 4.94 13.22 -7.51
N VAL A 261 5.86 12.54 -6.85
CA VAL A 261 5.66 11.23 -6.23
C VAL A 261 5.62 11.36 -4.72
N THR A 262 4.66 10.70 -4.07
CA THR A 262 4.77 10.39 -2.65
C THR A 262 5.51 9.08 -2.47
N LEU A 263 6.60 9.15 -1.72
CA LEU A 263 7.44 8.00 -1.37
C LEU A 263 7.26 7.70 0.12
N PRO A 264 6.72 6.54 0.51
CA PRO A 264 6.65 6.16 1.92
C PRO A 264 8.04 5.85 2.46
N VAL A 265 8.33 6.39 3.64
CA VAL A 265 9.58 6.17 4.38
C VAL A 265 9.24 5.65 5.77
N THR A 266 9.87 4.55 6.18
CA THR A 266 9.69 4.03 7.53
C THR A 266 10.37 4.92 8.56
N LEU A 267 9.65 5.17 9.66
CA LEU A 267 10.17 5.88 10.82
C LEU A 267 10.81 4.92 11.83
N ASP A 268 10.46 3.64 11.76
CA ASP A 268 11.03 2.56 12.57
C ASP A 268 12.00 1.72 11.75
N LYS A 269 13.30 1.99 11.90
CA LYS A 269 14.36 1.26 11.19
C LYS A 269 14.53 -0.20 11.65
N ASP A 270 14.05 -0.53 12.85
CA ASP A 270 14.14 -1.88 13.42
C ASP A 270 12.97 -2.78 12.99
N PHE A 271 11.95 -2.22 12.33
CA PHE A 271 10.75 -2.93 11.90
C PHE A 271 10.07 -3.71 13.05
N ARG A 272 9.92 -3.07 14.21
CA ARG A 272 9.36 -3.67 15.44
C ARG A 272 8.08 -3.01 15.94
N HIS A 273 7.43 -2.23 15.10
CA HIS A 273 6.23 -1.51 15.46
C HIS A 273 4.96 -2.31 15.17
N THR A 274 3.91 -1.96 15.89
CA THR A 274 2.53 -2.20 15.48
C THR A 274 1.93 -0.87 14.96
N GLY A 275 0.83 -0.95 14.23
CA GLY A 275 0.20 0.24 13.68
C GLY A 275 0.96 0.86 12.52
N ASN A 276 1.13 2.17 12.56
CA ASN A 276 1.76 2.93 11.49
C ASN A 276 3.05 3.58 11.96
N ALA A 277 4.15 3.24 11.30
CA ALA A 277 5.47 3.88 11.47
C ALA A 277 5.99 4.42 10.13
N VAL A 278 5.10 4.91 9.31
CA VAL A 278 5.40 5.42 7.97
C VAL A 278 5.03 6.89 7.87
N ALA A 279 5.92 7.69 7.33
CA ALA A 279 5.64 9.04 6.85
C ALA A 279 6.00 9.15 5.36
N VAL A 280 5.74 10.28 4.75
CA VAL A 280 5.88 10.46 3.30
C VAL A 280 6.94 11.51 3.01
N SER A 281 7.88 11.16 2.13
CA SER A 281 8.75 12.12 1.45
C SER A 281 8.21 12.42 0.05
N LEU A 282 8.65 13.53 -0.52
CA LEU A 282 8.34 13.90 -1.89
C LEU A 282 9.56 13.64 -2.77
N LEU A 283 9.30 13.03 -3.92
CA LEU A 283 10.28 12.79 -4.98
C LEU A 283 9.68 13.26 -6.30
N ASN A 284 10.50 13.80 -7.19
CA ASN A 284 10.07 14.25 -8.50
C ASN A 284 10.72 13.39 -9.58
N LEU A 285 9.88 12.73 -10.39
CA LEU A 285 10.32 11.98 -11.57
C LEU A 285 10.26 12.87 -12.80
N ALA A 286 11.19 12.67 -13.73
CA ALA A 286 11.19 13.39 -15.00
C ALA A 286 10.21 12.73 -15.98
N GLY A 287 9.10 13.39 -16.29
CA GLY A 287 8.04 12.90 -17.19
C GLY A 287 8.39 12.89 -18.67
N ASN A 288 9.58 13.32 -19.03
CA ASN A 288 10.11 13.36 -20.41
C ASN A 288 11.34 12.49 -20.63
N ARG A 289 11.68 11.60 -19.67
CA ARG A 289 12.81 10.67 -19.73
C ARG A 289 12.28 9.24 -19.70
N ASN A 290 12.35 8.55 -20.82
CA ASN A 290 11.75 7.23 -21.04
C ASN A 290 12.73 6.06 -20.88
N SER A 291 13.93 6.30 -20.36
CA SER A 291 14.89 5.24 -20.03
C SER A 291 15.24 5.25 -18.55
N ILE A 292 15.59 4.07 -18.01
CA ILE A 292 16.06 3.94 -16.63
C ILE A 292 17.35 4.75 -16.42
N ALA A 293 18.29 4.64 -17.36
CA ALA A 293 19.58 5.32 -17.26
C ALA A 293 19.43 6.85 -17.19
N ASP A 294 18.45 7.44 -17.88
CA ASP A 294 18.20 8.88 -17.84
C ASP A 294 17.52 9.32 -16.52
N GLN A 295 16.74 8.45 -15.90
CA GLN A 295 16.05 8.74 -14.64
C GLN A 295 16.98 8.64 -13.43
N LEU A 296 17.91 7.67 -13.43
CA LEU A 296 18.74 7.31 -12.26
C LEU A 296 19.50 8.46 -11.61
N PRO A 297 20.22 9.36 -12.33
CA PRO A 297 21.02 10.39 -11.68
C PRO A 297 20.20 11.34 -10.81
N ALA A 298 19.01 11.72 -11.28
CA ALA A 298 18.13 12.61 -10.53
C ALA A 298 17.47 11.92 -9.33
N ILE A 299 17.14 10.63 -9.47
CA ILE A 299 16.57 9.82 -8.37
C ILE A 299 17.63 9.60 -7.29
N HIS A 300 18.84 9.22 -7.66
CA HIS A 300 19.96 9.01 -6.75
C HIS A 300 20.19 10.25 -5.87
N ALA A 301 20.36 11.42 -6.48
CA ALA A 301 20.58 12.68 -5.74
C ALA A 301 19.42 13.02 -4.79
N GLN A 302 18.16 12.76 -5.19
CA GLN A 302 17.01 13.00 -4.33
C GLN A 302 16.93 12.01 -3.17
N LEU A 303 17.26 10.74 -3.38
CA LEU A 303 17.26 9.73 -2.31
C LEU A 303 18.39 9.99 -1.30
N GLU A 304 19.59 10.41 -1.75
CA GLU A 304 20.65 10.86 -0.85
C GLU A 304 20.19 12.04 0.02
N THR A 305 19.49 13.00 -0.56
CA THR A 305 18.91 14.13 0.19
C THR A 305 17.86 13.65 1.20
N ILE A 306 16.96 12.74 0.80
CA ILE A 306 15.94 12.18 1.70
C ILE A 306 16.60 11.42 2.86
N GLU A 307 17.64 10.64 2.59
CA GLU A 307 18.35 9.90 3.65
C GLU A 307 19.10 10.83 4.62
N ALA A 308 19.76 11.87 4.11
CA ALA A 308 20.55 12.78 4.90
C ALA A 308 19.69 13.75 5.71
N GLU A 309 18.65 14.31 5.11
CA GLU A 309 17.87 15.42 5.65
C GLU A 309 16.53 15.00 6.26
N ARG A 310 16.09 13.77 5.98
CA ARG A 310 14.88 13.13 6.54
C ARG A 310 13.62 14.00 6.48
N PRO A 311 13.21 14.50 5.30
CA PRO A 311 12.09 15.43 5.16
C PRO A 311 10.75 14.86 5.66
N GLU A 312 10.60 13.54 5.73
CA GLU A 312 9.43 12.84 6.27
C GLU A 312 9.18 13.16 7.76
N LEU A 313 10.21 13.52 8.52
CA LEU A 313 10.09 13.90 9.94
C LEU A 313 9.21 15.15 10.13
N TYR A 314 9.18 16.05 9.14
CA TYR A 314 8.31 17.22 9.20
C TYR A 314 6.82 16.86 9.23
N LEU A 315 6.40 15.89 8.41
CA LEU A 315 5.02 15.40 8.42
C LEU A 315 4.72 14.56 9.67
N ALA A 316 5.66 13.71 10.08
CA ALA A 316 5.53 12.89 11.28
C ALA A 316 5.36 13.75 12.55
N ALA A 317 6.12 14.84 12.67
CA ALA A 317 5.99 15.80 13.77
C ALA A 317 4.65 16.54 13.75
N ALA A 318 4.12 16.86 12.56
CA ALA A 318 2.81 17.48 12.44
C ALA A 318 1.68 16.57 12.90
N ASP A 319 1.83 15.27 12.75
CA ASP A 319 0.86 14.28 13.24
C ASP A 319 0.84 14.19 14.78
N ASP A 320 1.96 14.46 15.44
CA ASP A 320 2.10 14.45 16.91
C ASP A 320 1.64 15.77 17.59
N ALA A 321 1.39 16.82 16.83
CA ALA A 321 1.00 18.12 17.35
C ALA A 321 -0.36 18.08 18.10
N PRO A 322 -0.60 18.98 19.10
CA PRO A 322 -1.89 19.10 19.78
C PRO A 322 -3.04 19.24 18.78
N ARG A 323 -4.06 18.40 18.93
CA ARG A 323 -5.08 18.23 17.91
C ARG A 323 -6.24 19.19 18.10
N ALA A 324 -6.57 19.90 17.04
CA ALA A 324 -7.83 20.61 16.92
C ALA A 324 -9.02 19.64 17.11
N PRO A 325 -10.23 20.15 17.43
CA PRO A 325 -11.45 19.33 17.42
C PRO A 325 -11.59 18.56 16.10
N TRP A 326 -12.09 17.33 16.17
CA TRP A 326 -12.13 16.39 15.06
C TRP A 326 -12.61 16.97 13.71
N PRO A 327 -13.72 17.72 13.62
CA PRO A 327 -14.15 18.26 12.33
C PRO A 327 -13.17 19.24 11.71
N ILE A 328 -12.53 20.05 12.56
CA ILE A 328 -11.53 21.06 12.14
C ILE A 328 -10.27 20.34 11.66
N PHE A 329 -9.80 19.36 12.42
CA PHE A 329 -8.61 18.60 12.06
C PHE A 329 -8.80 17.85 10.72
N ARG A 330 -9.97 17.24 10.52
CA ARG A 330 -10.35 16.58 9.28
C ARG A 330 -10.34 17.55 8.09
N LEU A 331 -10.89 18.75 8.28
CA LEU A 331 -10.87 19.81 7.27
C LEU A 331 -9.44 20.22 6.92
N LEU A 332 -8.61 20.45 7.93
CA LEU A 332 -7.21 20.85 7.75
C LEU A 332 -6.38 19.77 7.04
N SER A 333 -6.58 18.50 7.40
CA SER A 333 -5.93 17.36 6.74
C SER A 333 -6.33 17.28 5.26
N GLY A 334 -7.62 17.43 4.94
CA GLY A 334 -8.11 17.48 3.57
C GLY A 334 -7.54 18.66 2.76
N MET A 335 -7.42 19.83 3.38
CA MET A 335 -6.78 21.01 2.76
C MET A 335 -5.29 20.79 2.52
N SER A 336 -4.59 20.19 3.49
CA SER A 336 -3.16 19.85 3.37
C SER A 336 -2.93 18.89 2.21
N MET A 337 -3.71 17.81 2.11
CA MET A 337 -3.62 16.86 1.01
C MET A 337 -3.89 17.50 -0.36
N LYS A 338 -4.93 18.34 -0.47
CA LYS A 338 -5.19 19.09 -1.71
C LYS A 338 -4.04 20.03 -2.06
N ARG A 339 -3.44 20.68 -1.08
CA ARG A 339 -2.30 21.58 -1.28
C ARG A 339 -1.04 20.80 -1.65
N MET A 340 -0.79 19.67 -1.02
CA MET A 340 0.31 18.77 -1.38
C MET A 340 0.12 18.21 -2.80
N SER A 341 -1.08 17.83 -3.16
CA SER A 341 -1.51 17.41 -4.49
C SER A 341 -0.44 16.58 -5.23
N PRO A 342 -0.05 15.41 -4.69
CA PRO A 342 0.86 14.52 -5.39
C PRO A 342 0.20 14.01 -6.68
N ASP A 343 1.00 13.63 -7.65
CA ASP A 343 0.50 13.10 -8.91
C ASP A 343 0.33 11.58 -8.80
N ILE A 344 1.36 10.91 -8.28
CA ILE A 344 1.36 9.46 -8.10
C ILE A 344 1.92 9.07 -6.72
N HIS A 345 1.67 7.84 -6.35
CA HIS A 345 2.30 7.20 -5.20
C HIS A 345 3.14 6.01 -5.65
N VAL A 346 4.35 5.88 -5.13
CA VAL A 346 5.22 4.72 -5.37
C VAL A 346 5.74 4.21 -4.04
N GLY A 347 5.30 3.02 -3.66
CA GLY A 347 5.79 2.31 -2.47
C GLY A 347 6.66 1.12 -2.88
N VAL A 348 7.88 1.05 -2.35
CA VAL A 348 8.77 -0.11 -2.52
C VAL A 348 8.97 -0.74 -1.16
N ASN A 349 8.41 -1.91 -0.95
CA ASN A 349 8.40 -2.58 0.34
C ASN A 349 9.19 -3.89 0.31
N PRO A 350 9.96 -4.20 1.37
CA PRO A 350 10.46 -5.54 1.57
C PRO A 350 9.27 -6.47 1.84
N GLY A 351 9.25 -7.61 1.16
CA GLY A 351 8.18 -8.59 1.33
C GLY A 351 8.44 -9.55 2.49
N PHE A 352 7.40 -10.27 2.85
CA PHE A 352 7.46 -11.33 3.84
C PHE A 352 7.93 -12.62 3.18
N THR A 353 8.90 -13.29 3.76
CA THR A 353 9.55 -14.43 3.11
C THR A 353 9.05 -15.79 3.59
N ARG A 354 8.12 -15.85 4.57
CA ARG A 354 7.86 -17.10 5.30
C ARG A 354 6.48 -17.71 5.19
N VAL A 355 5.44 -16.96 4.84
CA VAL A 355 4.13 -17.56 4.54
C VAL A 355 4.20 -18.15 3.14
N ARG A 356 4.25 -19.45 3.04
CA ARG A 356 4.40 -20.18 1.78
C ARG A 356 3.15 -20.94 1.37
N THR A 357 2.29 -21.27 2.34
CA THR A 357 1.05 -22.00 2.13
C THR A 357 -0.09 -21.44 2.96
N VAL A 358 -1.30 -21.60 2.46
CA VAL A 358 -2.57 -21.31 3.13
C VAL A 358 -3.46 -22.51 3.00
N LEU A 359 -3.79 -23.18 4.12
CA LEU A 359 -4.59 -24.42 4.13
C LEU A 359 -4.04 -25.48 3.17
N GLY A 360 -2.72 -25.65 3.16
CA GLY A 360 -2.01 -26.57 2.29
C GLY A 360 -1.78 -26.06 0.86
N ALA A 361 -2.47 -25.02 0.42
CA ALA A 361 -2.28 -24.44 -0.90
C ALA A 361 -1.03 -23.58 -0.96
N PRO A 362 -0.11 -23.79 -1.92
CA PRO A 362 1.07 -22.97 -2.07
C PRO A 362 0.70 -21.55 -2.54
N ILE A 363 1.36 -20.53 -2.00
CA ILE A 363 1.25 -19.16 -2.49
C ILE A 363 2.25 -19.01 -3.65
N GLU A 364 1.73 -18.78 -4.86
CA GLU A 364 2.56 -18.55 -6.06
C GLU A 364 3.02 -17.10 -6.17
N ASP A 365 2.12 -16.17 -5.81
CA ASP A 365 2.41 -14.74 -5.88
C ASP A 365 1.69 -13.98 -4.76
N LEU A 366 2.27 -12.87 -4.35
CA LEU A 366 1.73 -11.97 -3.35
C LEU A 366 1.90 -10.53 -3.82
N THR A 367 0.80 -9.84 -4.03
CA THR A 367 0.77 -8.46 -4.51
C THR A 367 0.15 -7.54 -3.47
N ALA A 368 0.79 -6.41 -3.22
CA ALA A 368 0.24 -5.35 -2.38
C ALA A 368 -0.47 -4.29 -3.23
N LEU A 369 -1.61 -3.80 -2.74
CA LEU A 369 -2.41 -2.75 -3.37
C LEU A 369 -2.62 -1.63 -2.35
N SER A 370 -2.23 -0.40 -2.69
CA SER A 370 -2.38 0.77 -1.82
C SER A 370 -3.63 1.59 -2.16
N PRO A 371 -4.24 2.26 -1.17
CA PRO A 371 -5.36 3.17 -1.43
C PRO A 371 -4.92 4.40 -2.23
N LEU A 372 -5.88 5.11 -2.84
CA LEU A 372 -5.65 6.40 -3.48
C LEU A 372 -5.99 7.54 -2.51
N VAL A 373 -5.01 8.39 -2.23
CA VAL A 373 -5.12 9.51 -1.30
C VAL A 373 -4.49 10.78 -1.88
N GLY A 374 -5.31 11.65 -2.44
CA GLY A 374 -4.84 12.89 -3.06
C GLY A 374 -4.12 12.72 -4.40
N TYR A 375 -3.80 11.50 -4.80
CA TYR A 375 -3.24 11.09 -6.09
C TYR A 375 -4.19 10.13 -6.79
N SER A 376 -4.16 10.12 -8.13
CA SER A 376 -5.04 9.28 -8.96
C SER A 376 -4.41 7.96 -9.40
N PHE A 377 -3.13 7.73 -9.06
CA PHE A 377 -2.37 6.56 -9.48
C PHE A 377 -1.39 6.12 -8.39
N SER A 378 -1.35 4.84 -8.10
CA SER A 378 -0.46 4.23 -7.10
C SER A 378 0.18 2.97 -7.64
N VAL A 379 1.48 2.84 -7.44
CA VAL A 379 2.25 1.61 -7.68
C VAL A 379 2.83 1.14 -6.37
N THR A 380 2.48 -0.06 -5.94
CA THR A 380 3.05 -0.68 -4.75
C THR A 380 3.86 -1.89 -5.16
N ILE A 381 5.13 -1.87 -4.83
CA ILE A 381 6.11 -2.89 -5.19
C ILE A 381 6.43 -3.69 -3.94
N LEU A 382 6.34 -5.02 -4.05
CA LEU A 382 6.63 -5.95 -2.98
C LEU A 382 7.74 -6.91 -3.42
N ILE A 383 8.91 -6.82 -2.78
CA ILE A 383 10.07 -7.64 -3.11
C ILE A 383 10.03 -8.90 -2.27
N LEU A 384 9.60 -10.00 -2.87
CA LEU A 384 9.61 -11.33 -2.27
C LEU A 384 10.82 -12.14 -2.74
N GLY A 385 11.14 -13.22 -2.05
CA GLY A 385 12.35 -14.03 -2.30
C GLY A 385 12.66 -14.28 -3.77
N THR A 386 11.76 -14.94 -4.51
CA THR A 386 11.94 -15.30 -5.93
C THR A 386 11.21 -14.39 -6.90
N ARG A 387 10.15 -13.71 -6.46
CA ARG A 387 9.31 -12.83 -7.28
C ARG A 387 9.24 -11.43 -6.68
N THR A 388 9.15 -10.44 -7.54
CA THR A 388 8.82 -9.07 -7.17
C THR A 388 7.52 -8.71 -7.85
N SER A 389 6.51 -8.36 -7.07
CA SER A 389 5.18 -8.02 -7.57
C SER A 389 4.95 -6.51 -7.57
N PHE A 390 4.12 -6.07 -8.50
CA PHE A 390 3.74 -4.68 -8.74
C PHE A 390 2.22 -4.61 -8.73
N GLY A 391 1.66 -4.02 -7.69
CA GLY A 391 0.24 -3.75 -7.60
C GLY A 391 -0.03 -2.30 -8.01
N VAL A 392 -0.92 -2.11 -8.94
CA VAL A 392 -1.31 -0.80 -9.48
C VAL A 392 -2.78 -0.55 -9.15
N VAL A 393 -3.07 0.55 -8.47
CA VAL A 393 -4.43 1.02 -8.23
C VAL A 393 -4.54 2.42 -8.82
N TYR A 394 -5.61 2.68 -9.57
CA TYR A 394 -5.80 3.97 -10.19
C TYR A 394 -7.28 4.38 -10.23
N ASP A 395 -7.50 5.67 -10.42
CA ASP A 395 -8.84 6.23 -10.60
C ASP A 395 -9.29 5.99 -12.04
N GLY A 396 -10.24 5.08 -12.25
CA GLY A 396 -10.71 4.68 -13.58
C GLY A 396 -11.50 5.78 -14.30
N GLU A 397 -11.91 6.85 -13.63
CA GLU A 397 -12.51 8.02 -14.27
C GLU A 397 -11.44 9.04 -14.71
N ALA A 398 -10.46 9.31 -13.85
CA ALA A 398 -9.37 10.23 -14.17
C ALA A 398 -8.40 9.64 -15.22
N LEU A 399 -8.20 8.32 -15.21
CA LEU A 399 -7.19 7.62 -15.98
C LEU A 399 -7.79 6.38 -16.69
N PRO A 400 -8.80 6.52 -17.55
CA PRO A 400 -9.49 5.38 -18.17
C PRO A 400 -8.52 4.47 -18.93
N GLY A 401 -8.48 3.16 -18.54
CA GLY A 401 -7.63 2.15 -19.15
C GLY A 401 -6.12 2.40 -19.04
N TYR A 402 -5.69 3.23 -18.10
CA TYR A 402 -4.28 3.58 -17.96
C TYR A 402 -3.43 2.43 -17.36
N GLY A 403 -3.96 1.71 -16.39
CA GLY A 403 -3.21 0.66 -15.69
C GLY A 403 -2.62 -0.41 -16.61
N PRO A 404 -3.39 -1.04 -17.50
CA PRO A 404 -2.85 -2.03 -18.45
C PRO A 404 -1.73 -1.45 -19.35
N ARG A 405 -1.91 -0.24 -19.87
CA ARG A 405 -0.87 0.43 -20.68
C ARG A 405 0.40 0.72 -19.89
N PHE A 406 0.25 1.12 -18.63
CA PHE A 406 1.39 1.33 -17.74
C PHE A 406 2.14 0.01 -17.48
N VAL A 407 1.42 -1.09 -17.18
CA VAL A 407 2.05 -2.40 -16.93
C VAL A 407 2.81 -2.89 -18.16
N GLU A 408 2.24 -2.75 -19.36
CA GLU A 408 2.91 -3.11 -20.61
C GLU A 408 4.18 -2.26 -20.83
N ALA A 409 4.11 -0.95 -20.66
CA ALA A 409 5.27 -0.07 -20.76
C ALA A 409 6.33 -0.38 -19.72
N PHE A 410 5.91 -0.67 -18.47
CA PHE A 410 6.80 -1.01 -17.37
C PHE A 410 7.54 -2.32 -17.64
N ASP A 411 6.85 -3.34 -18.13
CA ASP A 411 7.45 -4.62 -18.50
C ASP A 411 8.44 -4.46 -19.67
N ALA A 412 8.08 -3.65 -20.66
CA ALA A 412 8.98 -3.32 -21.78
C ALA A 412 10.26 -2.60 -21.31
N VAL A 413 10.14 -1.64 -20.38
CA VAL A 413 11.27 -0.94 -19.77
C VAL A 413 12.18 -1.90 -19.02
N LEU A 414 11.62 -2.79 -18.21
CA LEU A 414 12.38 -3.82 -17.47
C LEU A 414 13.07 -4.81 -18.41
N SER A 415 12.37 -5.24 -19.46
CA SER A 415 12.90 -6.18 -20.47
C SER A 415 14.00 -5.53 -21.32
N GLY A 416 13.85 -4.26 -21.70
CA GLY A 416 14.87 -3.48 -22.41
C GLY A 416 16.15 -3.36 -21.60
N ALA A 417 16.06 -3.05 -20.31
CA ALA A 417 17.19 -3.07 -19.38
C ALA A 417 17.82 -4.47 -19.22
N SER A 418 17.05 -5.54 -19.49
CA SER A 418 17.57 -6.91 -19.44
C SER A 418 18.28 -7.34 -20.72
N SER A 419 18.01 -6.72 -21.86
CA SER A 419 18.46 -7.15 -23.19
C SER A 419 19.72 -6.46 -23.69
N THR A 420 20.18 -5.39 -23.02
CA THR A 420 21.41 -4.68 -23.37
C THR A 420 22.60 -5.49 -22.82
N VAL A 421 23.06 -6.48 -23.57
CA VAL A 421 24.30 -7.27 -23.36
C VAL A 421 25.39 -6.70 -24.24
#